data_b0b883f8656983594ba202d65c3ed3ae
#
_entry.id   b0b883f8656983594ba202d65c3ed3ae
#
_cell.length_a   1.000
_cell.length_b   1.000
_cell.length_c   1.000
_cell.angle_alpha   90.00
_cell.angle_beta   90.00
_cell.angle_gamma   90.00
#
_symmetry.space_group_name_H-M   'P 1'
#
loop_
_entity.id
_entity.type
_entity.pdbx_description
1 polymer ?
#
loop_
_entity_poly.entity_id
_entity_poly.type
_entity_poly.pdbx_seq_one_letter_code
_entity_poly.pdbx_strand_id
1 'polypeptide(L)'
;MASSKLLKERIESIQDTMKITNAMYLISSSKLRKARQNYQNVLPYFTRMRDTISRVVPHLPDEPEHPFFHERDLENPKRAYIVLTADKGMAGAYNQNLLKFLREHADQNDRFYVIGQVGYRALFRKDPRLVEDFHYGATAPTLQRARDITVDAIDDFKSGKLDEIYIVYTKIQNALTSEPVMERLLPLDRAHLMPAPKGLGDPRGEVEMFPDAWTVFEQTAPIYMHGMIFGAMTESFCAEQSARMTAMDSATKSAKDMIHDLELEYNRSRQGSITQEITEIIGGAAAVQNNE
;
A
#
# COMPACT_ATOMS: atom_id res chain seq x y z
N MET A 1 28.62 -31.93 -23.11
CA MET A 1 28.99 -30.49 -23.30
C MET A 1 27.81 -29.56 -23.40
N ALA A 2 26.73 -29.87 -24.14
CA ALA A 2 25.54 -28.96 -24.20
C ALA A 2 24.86 -28.76 -22.86
N SER A 3 24.74 -29.79 -22.01
CA SER A 3 24.06 -29.72 -20.69
C SER A 3 24.82 -28.84 -19.69
N SER A 4 26.15 -28.94 -19.59
CA SER A 4 26.95 -28.13 -18.65
C SER A 4 26.97 -26.64 -19.01
N LYS A 5 26.93 -26.28 -20.31
CA LYS A 5 26.82 -24.90 -20.77
C LYS A 5 25.48 -24.28 -20.37
N LEU A 6 24.37 -24.99 -20.56
CA LEU A 6 23.04 -24.55 -20.19
C LEU A 6 22.90 -24.32 -18.66
N LEU A 7 23.50 -25.25 -17.87
CA LEU A 7 23.49 -25.08 -16.40
C LEU A 7 24.27 -23.83 -15.98
N LYS A 8 25.41 -23.55 -16.58
CA LYS A 8 26.19 -22.34 -16.31
C LYS A 8 25.42 -21.07 -16.67
N GLU A 9 24.81 -21.01 -17.85
CA GLU A 9 23.98 -19.88 -18.28
C GLU A 9 22.81 -19.67 -17.30
N ARG A 10 22.19 -20.72 -16.78
CA ARG A 10 21.12 -20.66 -15.80
C ARG A 10 21.60 -20.12 -14.45
N ILE A 11 22.77 -20.55 -13.97
CA ILE A 11 23.41 -20.04 -12.75
C ILE A 11 23.65 -18.54 -12.88
N GLU A 12 24.22 -18.07 -13.98
CA GLU A 12 24.48 -16.65 -14.24
C GLU A 12 23.18 -15.83 -14.24
N SER A 13 22.13 -16.33 -14.90
CA SER A 13 20.80 -15.67 -14.91
C SER A 13 20.18 -15.55 -13.51
N ILE A 14 20.29 -16.59 -12.68
CA ILE A 14 19.77 -16.54 -11.30
C ILE A 14 20.62 -15.61 -10.42
N GLN A 15 21.94 -15.59 -10.61
CA GLN A 15 22.82 -14.64 -9.92
C GLN A 15 22.45 -13.19 -10.23
N ASP A 16 22.14 -12.87 -11.49
CA ASP A 16 21.67 -11.53 -11.87
C ASP A 16 20.30 -11.19 -11.28
N THR A 17 19.37 -12.14 -11.27
CA THR A 17 18.09 -11.99 -10.60
C THR A 17 18.27 -11.71 -9.10
N MET A 18 19.18 -12.43 -8.44
CA MET A 18 19.50 -12.23 -7.03
C MET A 18 20.08 -10.82 -6.74
N LYS A 19 20.93 -10.29 -7.63
CA LYS A 19 21.42 -8.90 -7.51
C LYS A 19 20.28 -7.89 -7.59
N ILE A 20 19.32 -8.11 -8.51
CA ILE A 20 18.14 -7.26 -8.68
C ILE A 20 17.25 -7.31 -7.44
N THR A 21 16.93 -8.51 -6.92
CA THR A 21 16.08 -8.64 -5.73
C THR A 21 16.72 -8.00 -4.51
N ASN A 22 18.02 -8.16 -4.32
CA ASN A 22 18.75 -7.51 -3.24
C ASN A 22 18.75 -5.97 -3.37
N ALA A 23 18.95 -5.44 -4.57
CA ALA A 23 18.84 -4.00 -4.82
C ALA A 23 17.45 -3.48 -4.52
N MET A 24 16.39 -4.19 -4.92
CA MET A 24 15.01 -3.83 -4.62
C MET A 24 14.69 -3.88 -3.12
N TYR A 25 15.24 -4.83 -2.38
CA TYR A 25 15.16 -4.88 -0.93
C TYR A 25 15.74 -3.59 -0.30
N LEU A 26 16.95 -3.19 -0.70
CA LEU A 26 17.62 -1.99 -0.18
C LEU A 26 16.85 -0.70 -0.52
N ILE A 27 16.35 -0.59 -1.76
CA ILE A 27 15.53 0.56 -2.18
C ILE A 27 14.25 0.65 -1.35
N SER A 28 13.55 -0.47 -1.13
CA SER A 28 12.32 -0.50 -0.35
C SER A 28 12.57 -0.16 1.11
N SER A 29 13.67 -0.65 1.70
CA SER A 29 14.12 -0.29 3.04
C SER A 29 14.38 1.22 3.19
N SER A 30 15.06 1.82 2.24
CA SER A 30 15.31 3.27 2.22
C SER A 30 14.03 4.07 2.12
N LYS A 31 13.10 3.68 1.21
CA LYS A 31 11.80 4.32 1.02
C LYS A 31 10.93 4.22 2.28
N LEU A 32 10.89 3.06 2.91
CA LEU A 32 10.15 2.83 4.17
C LEU A 32 10.63 3.77 5.26
N ARG A 33 11.94 3.88 5.46
CA ARG A 33 12.55 4.75 6.47
C ARG A 33 12.21 6.22 6.21
N LYS A 34 12.35 6.67 4.95
CA LYS A 34 12.03 8.05 4.56
C LYS A 34 10.54 8.37 4.74
N ALA A 35 9.65 7.45 4.39
CA ALA A 35 8.21 7.64 4.56
C ALA A 35 7.82 7.75 6.04
N ARG A 36 8.36 6.89 6.89
CA ARG A 36 8.14 6.96 8.36
C ARG A 36 8.63 8.27 8.95
N GLN A 37 9.82 8.72 8.56
CA GLN A 37 10.37 9.98 9.03
C GLN A 37 9.50 11.16 8.60
N ASN A 38 9.07 11.20 7.34
CA ASN A 38 8.19 12.26 6.84
C ASN A 38 6.85 12.28 7.61
N TYR A 39 6.27 11.12 7.88
CA TYR A 39 5.03 11.01 8.64
C TYR A 39 5.20 11.53 10.08
N GLN A 40 6.27 11.11 10.75
CA GLN A 40 6.57 11.58 12.10
C GLN A 40 6.75 13.10 12.20
N ASN A 41 7.31 13.73 11.17
CA ASN A 41 7.47 15.17 11.11
C ASN A 41 6.14 15.92 10.98
N VAL A 42 5.14 15.32 10.37
CA VAL A 42 3.84 15.95 10.09
C VAL A 42 2.76 15.55 11.12
N LEU A 43 2.94 14.42 11.77
CA LEU A 43 1.99 13.87 12.76
C LEU A 43 1.60 14.88 13.86
N PRO A 44 2.52 15.68 14.46
CA PRO A 44 2.15 16.67 15.49
C PRO A 44 1.18 17.73 14.98
N TYR A 45 1.27 18.11 13.71
CA TYR A 45 0.33 19.05 13.11
C TYR A 45 -1.08 18.46 13.05
N PHE A 46 -1.24 17.24 12.54
CA PHE A 46 -2.55 16.60 12.45
C PHE A 46 -3.15 16.26 13.83
N THR A 47 -2.32 15.91 14.78
CA THR A 47 -2.76 15.70 16.17
C THR A 47 -3.35 17.00 16.74
N ARG A 48 -2.68 18.13 16.54
CA ARG A 48 -3.21 19.45 16.97
C ARG A 48 -4.49 19.82 16.24
N MET A 49 -4.59 19.53 14.95
CA MET A 49 -5.83 19.76 14.19
C MET A 49 -7.01 18.94 14.74
N ARG A 50 -6.78 17.66 15.05
CA ARG A 50 -7.77 16.81 15.71
C ARG A 50 -8.19 17.40 17.07
N ASP A 51 -7.23 17.81 17.88
CA ASP A 51 -7.49 18.43 19.18
C ASP A 51 -8.28 19.75 19.03
N THR A 52 -7.99 20.52 18.00
CA THR A 52 -8.75 21.75 17.68
C THR A 52 -10.18 21.41 17.33
N ILE A 53 -10.41 20.49 16.40
CA ILE A 53 -11.76 20.06 16.01
C ILE A 53 -12.52 19.50 17.21
N SER A 54 -11.89 18.69 18.05
CA SER A 54 -12.55 18.14 19.24
C SER A 54 -13.04 19.20 20.23
N ARG A 55 -12.42 20.39 20.20
CA ARG A 55 -12.89 21.54 21.01
C ARG A 55 -14.02 22.33 20.35
N VAL A 56 -14.08 22.32 19.02
CA VAL A 56 -15.11 23.02 18.25
C VAL A 56 -16.44 22.25 18.25
N VAL A 57 -16.37 20.93 18.09
CA VAL A 57 -17.55 20.05 17.94
C VAL A 57 -18.61 20.23 19.05
N PRO A 58 -18.26 20.37 20.35
CA PRO A 58 -19.26 20.58 21.40
C PRO A 58 -20.06 21.89 21.29
N HIS A 59 -19.53 22.86 20.53
CA HIS A 59 -20.18 24.19 20.35
C HIS A 59 -20.98 24.29 19.05
N LEU A 60 -21.00 23.22 18.25
CA LEU A 60 -21.84 23.15 17.05
C LEU A 60 -23.30 22.92 17.45
N PRO A 61 -24.27 23.62 16.81
CA PRO A 61 -25.67 23.36 17.03
C PRO A 61 -26.06 21.92 16.70
N ASP A 62 -27.07 21.41 17.38
CA ASP A 62 -27.63 20.10 17.04
C ASP A 62 -28.57 20.21 15.82
N GLU A 63 -29.24 21.33 15.66
CA GLU A 63 -30.11 21.65 14.53
C GLU A 63 -29.89 23.08 14.03
N PRO A 64 -29.64 23.31 12.72
CA PRO A 64 -29.40 22.28 11.72
C PRO A 64 -28.06 21.55 11.94
N GLU A 65 -28.05 20.26 11.72
CA GLU A 65 -26.78 19.48 11.79
C GLU A 65 -25.84 19.88 10.66
N HIS A 66 -24.54 19.97 11.00
CA HIS A 66 -23.55 20.29 9.98
C HIS A 66 -23.48 19.20 8.90
N PRO A 67 -23.43 19.56 7.58
CA PRO A 67 -23.45 18.59 6.48
C PRO A 67 -22.44 17.45 6.60
N PHE A 68 -21.28 17.69 7.23
CA PHE A 68 -20.26 16.66 7.42
C PHE A 68 -20.59 15.59 8.46
N PHE A 69 -21.62 15.80 9.29
CA PHE A 69 -22.11 14.82 10.26
C PHE A 69 -23.42 14.16 9.82
N HIS A 70 -24.09 14.77 8.84
CA HIS A 70 -25.40 14.33 8.43
C HIS A 70 -25.37 12.93 7.83
N GLU A 71 -25.86 11.95 8.58
CA GLU A 71 -26.12 10.60 8.10
C GLU A 71 -27.44 10.59 7.33
N ARG A 72 -27.37 10.30 6.04
CA ARG A 72 -28.55 10.14 5.21
C ARG A 72 -29.12 8.75 5.45
N ASP A 73 -30.33 8.68 6.02
CA ASP A 73 -31.05 7.42 6.22
C ASP A 73 -31.63 6.97 4.86
N LEU A 74 -30.81 6.24 4.09
CA LEU A 74 -31.15 5.76 2.76
C LEU A 74 -31.09 4.23 2.74
N GLU A 75 -32.12 3.58 2.16
CA GLU A 75 -32.09 2.13 1.95
C GLU A 75 -30.89 1.66 1.10
N ASN A 76 -30.42 2.53 0.18
CA ASN A 76 -29.30 2.26 -0.72
C ASN A 76 -28.38 3.48 -0.82
N PRO A 77 -27.49 3.74 0.15
CA PRO A 77 -26.56 4.85 0.10
C PRO A 77 -25.55 4.68 -1.02
N LYS A 78 -25.22 5.79 -1.69
CA LYS A 78 -24.16 5.83 -2.73
C LYS A 78 -22.80 5.92 -2.04
N ARG A 79 -22.12 4.81 -1.91
CA ARG A 79 -20.82 4.70 -1.26
C ARG A 79 -19.68 4.86 -2.23
N ALA A 80 -18.64 5.54 -1.80
CA ALA A 80 -17.37 5.59 -2.48
C ALA A 80 -16.26 5.00 -1.62
N TYR A 81 -15.39 4.23 -2.26
CA TYR A 81 -14.20 3.65 -1.63
C TYR A 81 -12.95 4.24 -2.27
N ILE A 82 -12.19 5.02 -1.52
CA ILE A 82 -10.86 5.48 -1.90
C ILE A 82 -9.88 4.34 -1.60
N VAL A 83 -9.42 3.64 -2.63
CA VAL A 83 -8.67 2.39 -2.49
C VAL A 83 -7.18 2.63 -2.74
N LEU A 84 -6.34 2.42 -1.72
CA LEU A 84 -4.91 2.70 -1.77
C LEU A 84 -4.10 1.47 -2.17
N THR A 85 -3.88 1.28 -3.45
CA THR A 85 -3.03 0.21 -4.01
C THR A 85 -1.63 0.70 -4.37
N ALA A 86 -0.73 -0.20 -4.76
CA ALA A 86 0.61 0.15 -5.20
C ALA A 86 0.68 0.58 -6.68
N ASP A 87 1.71 1.36 -7.04
CA ASP A 87 2.03 1.64 -8.45
C ASP A 87 2.79 0.50 -9.11
N LYS A 88 3.53 -0.30 -8.34
CA LYS A 88 4.39 -1.39 -8.85
C LYS A 88 4.10 -2.69 -8.13
N GLY A 89 4.27 -3.80 -8.83
CA GLY A 89 4.17 -5.15 -8.28
C GLY A 89 5.33 -5.55 -7.37
N MET A 90 5.53 -6.86 -7.26
CA MET A 90 6.59 -7.50 -6.46
C MET A 90 6.52 -7.19 -4.94
N ALA A 91 5.34 -6.88 -4.44
CA ALA A 91 5.05 -6.67 -3.03
C ALA A 91 4.26 -7.85 -2.41
N GLY A 92 4.57 -9.07 -2.83
CA GLY A 92 3.86 -10.26 -2.34
C GLY A 92 2.35 -10.16 -2.59
N ALA A 93 1.56 -10.53 -1.59
CA ALA A 93 0.09 -10.53 -1.65
C ALA A 93 -0.56 -9.16 -1.35
N TYR A 94 0.22 -8.10 -1.10
CA TYR A 94 -0.27 -6.78 -0.69
C TYR A 94 -1.48 -6.30 -1.49
N ASN A 95 -1.34 -6.15 -2.82
CA ASN A 95 -2.43 -5.65 -3.66
C ASN A 95 -3.59 -6.65 -3.78
N GLN A 96 -3.31 -7.95 -3.82
CA GLN A 96 -4.35 -8.98 -3.95
C GLN A 96 -5.22 -9.06 -2.72
N ASN A 97 -4.64 -8.98 -1.52
CA ASN A 97 -5.36 -8.97 -0.26
C ASN A 97 -6.29 -7.77 -0.17
N LEU A 98 -5.80 -6.57 -0.55
CA LEU A 98 -6.59 -5.35 -0.54
C LEU A 98 -7.77 -5.43 -1.53
N LEU A 99 -7.53 -5.87 -2.76
CA LEU A 99 -8.58 -6.01 -3.78
C LEU A 99 -9.60 -7.12 -3.44
N LYS A 100 -9.16 -8.17 -2.76
CA LYS A 100 -10.06 -9.21 -2.23
C LYS A 100 -10.96 -8.62 -1.14
N PHE A 101 -10.37 -7.94 -0.16
CA PHE A 101 -11.08 -7.26 0.91
C PHE A 101 -12.12 -6.28 0.37
N LEU A 102 -11.76 -5.46 -0.62
CA LEU A 102 -12.68 -4.53 -1.27
C LEU A 102 -13.89 -5.24 -1.87
N ARG A 103 -13.69 -6.37 -2.59
CA ARG A 103 -14.79 -7.12 -3.21
C ARG A 103 -15.73 -7.78 -2.20
N GLU A 104 -15.21 -8.15 -1.03
CA GLU A 104 -15.98 -8.79 0.04
C GLU A 104 -16.88 -7.80 0.79
N HIS A 105 -16.58 -6.48 0.72
CA HIS A 105 -17.29 -5.44 1.48
C HIS A 105 -18.07 -4.46 0.59
N ALA A 106 -17.85 -4.47 -0.70
CA ALA A 106 -18.45 -3.52 -1.61
C ALA A 106 -19.69 -4.09 -2.33
N ASP A 107 -20.74 -3.26 -2.40
CA ASP A 107 -22.00 -3.56 -3.09
C ASP A 107 -21.95 -3.18 -4.58
N GLN A 108 -23.00 -3.52 -5.33
CA GLN A 108 -23.06 -3.30 -6.78
C GLN A 108 -23.15 -1.82 -7.18
N ASN A 109 -23.72 -0.99 -6.29
CA ASN A 109 -23.95 0.45 -6.55
C ASN A 109 -22.79 1.33 -6.09
N ASP A 110 -21.78 0.74 -5.44
CA ASP A 110 -20.63 1.46 -4.92
C ASP A 110 -19.71 1.97 -6.03
N ARG A 111 -18.85 2.94 -5.70
CA ARG A 111 -17.86 3.50 -6.61
C ARG A 111 -16.46 3.35 -6.06
N PHE A 112 -15.50 3.03 -6.94
CA PHE A 112 -14.10 2.82 -6.59
C PHE A 112 -13.22 3.93 -7.14
N TYR A 113 -12.65 4.70 -6.24
CA TYR A 113 -11.66 5.75 -6.48
C TYR A 113 -10.28 5.17 -6.21
N VAL A 114 -9.62 4.65 -7.21
CA VAL A 114 -8.42 3.82 -7.02
C VAL A 114 -7.15 4.65 -7.18
N ILE A 115 -6.33 4.64 -6.14
CA ILE A 115 -4.98 5.20 -6.12
C ILE A 115 -4.00 4.06 -6.35
N GLY A 116 -3.07 4.24 -7.30
CA GLY A 116 -2.07 3.25 -7.66
C GLY A 116 -2.40 2.43 -8.90
N GLN A 117 -1.38 2.25 -9.74
CA GLN A 117 -1.50 1.63 -11.07
C GLN A 117 -1.90 0.16 -11.04
N VAL A 118 -1.49 -0.57 -9.99
CA VAL A 118 -1.77 -2.02 -9.91
C VAL A 118 -3.26 -2.27 -9.71
N GLY A 119 -3.89 -1.56 -8.79
CA GLY A 119 -5.32 -1.66 -8.55
C GLY A 119 -6.13 -1.14 -9.73
N TYR A 120 -5.75 0.01 -10.28
CA TYR A 120 -6.40 0.57 -11.46
C TYR A 120 -6.43 -0.45 -12.62
N ARG A 121 -5.29 -1.01 -13.01
CA ARG A 121 -5.22 -2.02 -14.09
C ARG A 121 -5.97 -3.32 -13.79
N ALA A 122 -6.07 -3.68 -12.51
CA ALA A 122 -6.81 -4.87 -12.11
C ALA A 122 -8.31 -4.73 -12.29
N LEU A 123 -8.85 -3.50 -12.15
CA LEU A 123 -10.28 -3.19 -12.23
C LEU A 123 -10.68 -2.57 -13.58
N PHE A 124 -9.78 -1.89 -14.26
CA PHE A 124 -10.06 -1.21 -15.54
C PHE A 124 -10.68 -2.15 -16.57
N ARG A 125 -11.81 -1.74 -17.16
CA ARG A 125 -12.64 -2.50 -18.09
C ARG A 125 -13.19 -3.84 -17.58
N LYS A 126 -13.03 -4.13 -16.28
CA LYS A 126 -13.51 -5.38 -15.66
C LYS A 126 -14.56 -5.12 -14.60
N ASP A 127 -14.50 -3.99 -13.96
CA ASP A 127 -15.40 -3.60 -12.88
C ASP A 127 -16.03 -2.24 -13.19
N PRO A 128 -17.36 -2.17 -13.42
CA PRO A 128 -18.05 -0.93 -13.80
C PRO A 128 -18.10 0.11 -12.66
N ARG A 129 -17.76 -0.28 -11.44
CA ARG A 129 -17.72 0.61 -10.28
C ARG A 129 -16.48 1.49 -10.26
N LEU A 130 -15.47 1.19 -11.08
CA LEU A 130 -14.25 2.01 -11.17
C LEU A 130 -14.56 3.38 -11.76
N VAL A 131 -14.14 4.44 -11.08
CA VAL A 131 -14.16 5.82 -11.59
C VAL A 131 -12.89 6.02 -12.42
N GLU A 132 -13.03 5.98 -13.76
CA GLU A 132 -11.89 5.97 -14.67
C GLU A 132 -11.12 7.29 -14.69
N ASP A 133 -11.81 8.42 -14.47
CA ASP A 133 -11.19 9.76 -14.48
C ASP A 133 -10.40 10.06 -13.20
N PHE A 134 -10.57 9.26 -12.14
CA PHE A 134 -9.83 9.40 -10.90
C PHE A 134 -8.49 8.69 -11.00
N HIS A 135 -7.43 9.44 -11.28
CA HIS A 135 -6.13 8.87 -11.60
C HIS A 135 -4.99 9.46 -10.77
N TYR A 136 -4.73 8.87 -9.62
CA TYR A 136 -3.63 9.25 -8.74
C TYR A 136 -2.62 8.11 -8.57
N GLY A 137 -1.32 8.46 -8.61
CA GLY A 137 -0.26 7.50 -8.31
C GLY A 137 -0.08 7.33 -6.79
N ALA A 138 0.33 6.14 -6.39
CA ALA A 138 0.63 5.79 -4.99
C ALA A 138 2.08 6.12 -4.57
N THR A 139 2.93 6.50 -5.51
CA THR A 139 4.35 6.74 -5.26
C THR A 139 4.54 7.95 -4.36
N ALA A 140 5.25 7.77 -3.24
CA ALA A 140 5.61 8.79 -2.26
C ALA A 140 4.43 9.68 -1.82
N PRO A 141 3.75 9.37 -0.72
CA PRO A 141 2.65 10.18 -0.19
C PRO A 141 3.06 11.64 0.00
N THR A 142 2.23 12.57 -0.48
CA THR A 142 2.43 14.01 -0.30
C THR A 142 1.17 14.65 0.25
N LEU A 143 1.33 15.71 1.05
CA LEU A 143 0.20 16.49 1.55
C LEU A 143 -0.64 17.10 0.43
N GLN A 144 0.01 17.56 -0.66
CA GLN A 144 -0.69 18.12 -1.79
C GLN A 144 -1.66 17.09 -2.41
N ARG A 145 -1.19 15.85 -2.65
CA ARG A 145 -2.05 14.80 -3.21
C ARG A 145 -3.20 14.43 -2.27
N ALA A 146 -2.93 14.33 -0.96
CA ALA A 146 -3.97 14.11 0.02
C ALA A 146 -5.03 15.22 0.00
N ARG A 147 -4.61 16.47 -0.17
CA ARG A 147 -5.50 17.63 -0.33
C ARG A 147 -6.36 17.51 -1.59
N ASP A 148 -5.74 17.23 -2.74
CA ASP A 148 -6.46 17.14 -4.02
C ASP A 148 -7.55 16.05 -3.95
N ILE A 149 -7.21 14.86 -3.41
CA ILE A 149 -8.15 13.76 -3.19
C ILE A 149 -9.28 14.17 -2.23
N THR A 150 -8.94 14.91 -1.17
CA THR A 150 -9.95 15.33 -0.18
C THR A 150 -10.93 16.34 -0.79
N VAL A 151 -10.43 17.27 -1.60
CA VAL A 151 -11.29 18.28 -2.26
C VAL A 151 -12.29 17.58 -3.18
N ASP A 152 -11.82 16.66 -4.04
CA ASP A 152 -12.70 15.89 -4.94
C ASP A 152 -13.77 15.11 -4.14
N ALA A 153 -13.36 14.47 -3.03
CA ALA A 153 -14.26 13.71 -2.18
C ALA A 153 -15.31 14.57 -1.49
N ILE A 154 -14.90 15.74 -0.95
CA ILE A 154 -15.82 16.69 -0.28
C ILE A 154 -16.82 17.27 -1.29
N ASP A 155 -16.39 17.63 -2.48
CA ASP A 155 -17.24 18.20 -3.52
C ASP A 155 -18.31 17.19 -3.99
N ASP A 156 -17.92 15.94 -4.18
CA ASP A 156 -18.87 14.87 -4.52
C ASP A 156 -19.86 14.57 -3.37
N PHE A 157 -19.39 14.64 -2.13
CA PHE A 157 -20.27 14.50 -0.96
C PHE A 157 -21.23 15.67 -0.78
N LYS A 158 -20.73 16.93 -0.82
CA LYS A 158 -21.55 18.13 -0.69
C LYS A 158 -22.58 18.27 -1.82
N SER A 159 -22.24 17.87 -3.03
CA SER A 159 -23.17 17.90 -4.17
C SER A 159 -24.23 16.79 -4.16
N GLY A 160 -24.20 15.86 -3.21
CA GLY A 160 -25.13 14.73 -3.11
C GLY A 160 -24.92 13.62 -4.16
N LYS A 161 -23.78 13.63 -4.80
CA LYS A 161 -23.38 12.50 -5.67
C LYS A 161 -23.02 11.27 -4.87
N LEU A 162 -22.46 11.47 -3.66
CA LEU A 162 -22.07 10.46 -2.70
C LEU A 162 -22.73 10.72 -1.35
N ASP A 163 -23.11 9.66 -0.67
CA ASP A 163 -23.71 9.69 0.67
C ASP A 163 -22.71 9.26 1.74
N GLU A 164 -21.79 8.35 1.40
CA GLU A 164 -20.75 7.85 2.30
C GLU A 164 -19.42 7.72 1.55
N ILE A 165 -18.33 8.05 2.23
CA ILE A 165 -16.97 7.89 1.68
C ILE A 165 -16.11 7.14 2.68
N TYR A 166 -15.47 6.09 2.20
CA TYR A 166 -14.55 5.24 2.95
C TYR A 166 -13.16 5.26 2.35
N ILE A 167 -12.14 5.11 3.20
CA ILE A 167 -10.76 4.85 2.77
C ILE A 167 -10.47 3.37 3.01
N VAL A 168 -10.01 2.68 1.97
CA VAL A 168 -9.59 1.26 2.04
C VAL A 168 -8.10 1.19 1.80
N TYR A 169 -7.37 0.74 2.81
CA TYR A 169 -5.92 0.72 2.78
C TYR A 169 -5.35 -0.42 3.62
N THR A 170 -4.05 -0.66 3.53
CA THR A 170 -3.39 -1.68 4.35
C THR A 170 -2.73 -1.03 5.57
N LYS A 171 -3.20 -1.41 6.76
CA LYS A 171 -2.72 -0.96 8.05
C LYS A 171 -1.65 -1.89 8.62
N ILE A 172 -0.60 -1.34 9.19
CA ILE A 172 0.45 -2.11 9.86
C ILE A 172 0.01 -2.39 11.29
N GLN A 173 -0.28 -3.64 11.61
CA GLN A 173 -0.66 -4.07 12.97
C GLN A 173 0.57 -4.20 13.88
N ASN A 174 1.65 -4.76 13.33
CA ASN A 174 2.93 -4.92 14.04
C ASN A 174 4.08 -5.05 13.03
N ALA A 175 5.28 -5.36 13.52
CA ALA A 175 6.46 -5.47 12.67
C ALA A 175 6.36 -6.55 11.57
N LEU A 176 5.48 -7.55 11.75
CA LEU A 176 5.37 -8.73 10.88
C LEU A 176 4.05 -8.81 10.11
N THR A 177 2.99 -8.18 10.62
CA THR A 177 1.64 -8.32 10.06
C THR A 177 1.07 -6.98 9.64
N SER A 178 0.42 -6.99 8.49
CA SER A 178 -0.38 -5.89 7.98
C SER A 178 -1.66 -6.45 7.37
N GLU A 179 -2.76 -5.75 7.55
CA GLU A 179 -4.07 -6.17 7.07
C GLU A 179 -4.82 -5.04 6.37
N PRO A 180 -5.66 -5.34 5.38
CA PRO A 180 -6.57 -4.37 4.80
C PRO A 180 -7.59 -3.91 5.85
N VAL A 181 -7.83 -2.61 5.89
CA VAL A 181 -8.85 -1.97 6.73
C VAL A 181 -9.67 -1.00 5.92
N MET A 182 -10.86 -0.70 6.43
CA MET A 182 -11.76 0.30 5.90
C MET A 182 -12.12 1.28 7.00
N GLU A 183 -11.88 2.56 6.76
CA GLU A 183 -12.20 3.64 7.70
C GLU A 183 -13.13 4.64 7.03
N ARG A 184 -14.19 5.05 7.72
CA ARG A 184 -15.15 6.04 7.21
C ARG A 184 -14.52 7.43 7.24
N LEU A 185 -14.52 8.10 6.09
CA LEU A 185 -14.06 9.48 5.96
C LEU A 185 -15.21 10.47 6.09
N LEU A 186 -16.34 10.19 5.45
CA LEU A 186 -17.57 10.98 5.50
C LEU A 186 -18.80 10.06 5.50
N PRO A 187 -19.88 10.42 6.20
CA PRO A 187 -19.95 11.52 7.18
C PRO A 187 -19.00 11.28 8.35
N LEU A 188 -18.57 12.37 8.98
CA LEU A 188 -17.72 12.32 10.18
C LEU A 188 -18.54 11.77 11.36
N ASP A 189 -17.88 10.95 12.19
CA ASP A 189 -18.47 10.48 13.45
C ASP A 189 -18.30 11.56 14.54
N ARG A 190 -19.41 12.24 14.86
CA ARG A 190 -19.43 13.29 15.89
C ARG A 190 -19.00 12.75 17.27
N ALA A 191 -19.43 11.54 17.62
CA ALA A 191 -19.07 10.93 18.90
C ALA A 191 -17.57 10.66 19.01
N HIS A 192 -16.94 10.23 17.89
CA HIS A 192 -15.50 9.99 17.83
C HIS A 192 -14.66 11.27 17.91
N LEU A 193 -15.22 12.41 17.50
CA LEU A 193 -14.57 13.71 17.55
C LEU A 193 -14.81 14.46 18.87
N MET A 194 -15.73 14.01 19.71
CA MET A 194 -15.93 14.63 21.04
C MET A 194 -14.67 14.50 21.89
N PRO A 195 -14.33 15.56 22.65
CA PRO A 195 -13.16 15.51 23.53
C PRO A 195 -13.38 14.47 24.64
N ALA A 196 -12.30 13.86 25.09
CA ALA A 196 -12.35 13.06 26.31
C ALA A 196 -12.89 13.91 27.48
N PRO A 197 -13.64 13.32 28.42
CA PRO A 197 -14.16 14.04 29.58
C PRO A 197 -13.05 14.82 30.28
N LYS A 198 -13.32 16.10 30.60
CA LYS A 198 -12.36 16.95 31.31
C LYS A 198 -12.07 16.36 32.69
N GLY A 199 -10.79 16.03 32.94
CA GLY A 199 -10.32 15.71 34.28
C GLY A 199 -10.16 16.98 35.12
N LEU A 200 -10.14 16.84 36.45
CA LEU A 200 -9.82 17.96 37.36
C LEU A 200 -8.39 18.47 37.02
N GLY A 201 -8.29 19.76 36.68
CA GLY A 201 -7.02 20.40 36.33
C GLY A 201 -6.69 20.41 34.84
N ASP A 202 -7.65 20.15 33.96
CA ASP A 202 -7.47 20.24 32.51
C ASP A 202 -7.05 21.68 32.10
N PRO A 203 -5.86 21.89 31.53
CA PRO A 203 -5.38 23.22 31.14
C PRO A 203 -6.09 23.80 29.90
N ARG A 204 -7.06 23.07 29.32
CA ARG A 204 -7.87 23.55 28.21
C ARG A 204 -8.84 24.62 28.72
N GLY A 205 -8.48 25.89 28.57
CA GLY A 205 -9.34 27.04 28.87
C GLY A 205 -10.59 27.05 28.00
N GLU A 206 -11.49 28.02 28.32
CA GLU A 206 -12.62 28.36 27.44
C GLU A 206 -12.06 28.75 26.05
N VAL A 207 -12.70 28.23 25.00
CA VAL A 207 -12.30 28.48 23.61
C VAL A 207 -13.23 29.54 23.06
N GLU A 208 -12.67 30.71 22.75
CA GLU A 208 -13.38 31.71 21.96
C GLU A 208 -13.24 31.38 20.49
N MET A 209 -14.38 31.37 19.77
CA MET A 209 -14.43 31.04 18.33
C MET A 209 -14.88 32.25 17.54
N PHE A 210 -14.11 32.65 16.56
CA PHE A 210 -14.43 33.80 15.73
C PHE A 210 -14.48 33.40 14.25
N PRO A 211 -15.55 33.75 13.51
CA PRO A 211 -16.78 34.46 13.99
C PRO A 211 -17.69 33.56 14.84
N ASP A 212 -17.76 32.26 14.60
CA ASP A 212 -18.59 31.27 15.25
C ASP A 212 -18.05 29.85 15.09
N ALA A 213 -18.59 28.90 15.87
CA ALA A 213 -18.16 27.51 15.86
C ALA A 213 -18.38 26.80 14.49
N TRP A 214 -19.48 27.15 13.80
CA TRP A 214 -19.79 26.57 12.49
C TRP A 214 -18.76 26.93 11.45
N THR A 215 -18.45 28.21 11.32
CA THR A 215 -17.43 28.71 10.38
C THR A 215 -16.05 28.14 10.68
N VAL A 216 -15.67 28.08 11.96
CA VAL A 216 -14.38 27.48 12.36
C VAL A 216 -14.34 26.00 12.01
N PHE A 217 -15.41 25.25 12.24
CA PHE A 217 -15.50 23.85 11.88
C PHE A 217 -15.42 23.63 10.37
N GLU A 218 -16.18 24.42 9.59
CA GLU A 218 -16.18 24.29 8.13
C GLU A 218 -14.80 24.53 7.49
N GLN A 219 -13.97 25.38 8.10
CA GLN A 219 -12.60 25.62 7.65
C GLN A 219 -11.61 24.58 8.14
N THR A 220 -11.81 24.00 9.33
CA THR A 220 -10.85 23.07 9.94
C THR A 220 -11.12 21.59 9.59
N ALA A 221 -12.37 21.19 9.39
CA ALA A 221 -12.72 19.81 9.07
C ALA A 221 -12.07 19.28 7.77
N PRO A 222 -11.97 20.05 6.67
CA PRO A 222 -11.23 19.62 5.49
C PRO A 222 -9.76 19.34 5.80
N ILE A 223 -9.12 20.16 6.65
CA ILE A 223 -7.70 19.98 7.01
C ILE A 223 -7.52 18.69 7.83
N TYR A 224 -8.46 18.37 8.71
CA TYR A 224 -8.48 17.09 9.42
C TYR A 224 -8.62 15.89 8.46
N MET A 225 -9.53 15.97 7.51
CA MET A 225 -9.70 14.95 6.47
C MET A 225 -8.45 14.78 5.59
N HIS A 226 -7.75 15.89 5.24
CA HIS A 226 -6.43 15.81 4.60
C HIS A 226 -5.46 14.97 5.42
N GLY A 227 -5.48 15.14 6.75
CA GLY A 227 -4.64 14.38 7.68
C GLY A 227 -4.99 12.90 7.69
N MET A 228 -6.27 12.54 7.67
CA MET A 228 -6.71 11.15 7.61
C MET A 228 -6.24 10.48 6.32
N ILE A 229 -6.48 11.11 5.17
CA ILE A 229 -6.05 10.58 3.86
C ILE A 229 -4.52 10.49 3.79
N PHE A 230 -3.79 11.52 4.21
CA PHE A 230 -2.33 11.49 4.23
C PHE A 230 -1.78 10.39 5.14
N GLY A 231 -2.37 10.20 6.31
CA GLY A 231 -2.04 9.12 7.24
C GLY A 231 -2.24 7.75 6.59
N ALA A 232 -3.42 7.50 6.04
CA ALA A 232 -3.75 6.25 5.34
C ALA A 232 -2.81 5.99 4.15
N MET A 233 -2.53 7.02 3.31
CA MET A 233 -1.59 6.91 2.19
C MET A 233 -0.18 6.54 2.67
N THR A 234 0.29 7.15 3.76
CA THR A 234 1.63 6.90 4.29
C THR A 234 1.73 5.50 4.91
N GLU A 235 0.71 5.11 5.66
CA GLU A 235 0.68 3.78 6.28
C GLU A 235 0.60 2.68 5.22
N SER A 236 -0.27 2.85 4.22
CA SER A 236 -0.40 1.95 3.07
C SER A 236 0.92 1.83 2.30
N PHE A 237 1.60 2.95 2.05
CA PHE A 237 2.91 2.97 1.41
C PHE A 237 3.97 2.24 2.24
N CYS A 238 3.97 2.43 3.56
CA CYS A 238 4.88 1.73 4.46
C CYS A 238 4.61 0.21 4.46
N ALA A 239 3.33 -0.21 4.46
CA ALA A 239 2.93 -1.60 4.35
C ALA A 239 3.38 -2.22 3.01
N GLU A 240 3.20 -1.49 1.90
CA GLU A 240 3.67 -1.88 0.57
C GLU A 240 5.20 -2.10 0.54
N GLN A 241 5.98 -1.14 1.07
CA GLN A 241 7.44 -1.26 1.07
C GLN A 241 7.90 -2.41 1.99
N SER A 242 7.24 -2.63 3.14
CA SER A 242 7.52 -3.75 4.03
C SER A 242 7.23 -5.10 3.36
N ALA A 243 6.07 -5.23 2.72
CA ALA A 243 5.70 -6.44 1.97
C ALA A 243 6.68 -6.72 0.82
N ARG A 244 7.13 -5.67 0.11
CA ARG A 244 8.14 -5.81 -0.95
C ARG A 244 9.49 -6.24 -0.39
N MET A 245 9.93 -5.68 0.74
CA MET A 245 11.17 -6.12 1.40
C MET A 245 11.11 -7.61 1.74
N THR A 246 10.04 -8.07 2.36
CA THR A 246 9.86 -9.49 2.70
C THR A 246 9.85 -10.38 1.47
N ALA A 247 9.14 -9.98 0.41
CA ALA A 247 9.10 -10.72 -0.85
C ALA A 247 10.48 -10.80 -1.52
N MET A 248 11.25 -9.72 -1.53
CA MET A 248 12.60 -9.66 -2.12
C MET A 248 13.63 -10.44 -1.29
N ASP A 249 13.53 -10.41 0.04
CA ASP A 249 14.38 -11.23 0.92
C ASP A 249 14.13 -12.73 0.69
N SER A 250 12.87 -13.15 0.63
CA SER A 250 12.51 -14.54 0.31
C SER A 250 12.99 -14.96 -1.07
N ALA A 251 12.82 -14.10 -2.09
CA ALA A 251 13.29 -14.37 -3.45
C ALA A 251 14.83 -14.50 -3.50
N THR A 252 15.55 -13.64 -2.75
CA THR A 252 17.01 -13.69 -2.66
C THR A 252 17.50 -14.98 -2.00
N LYS A 253 16.81 -15.44 -0.93
CA LYS A 253 17.11 -16.71 -0.27
C LYS A 253 16.88 -17.89 -1.22
N SER A 254 15.72 -17.94 -1.84
CA SER A 254 15.40 -19.01 -2.81
C SER A 254 16.38 -19.03 -4.01
N ALA A 255 16.83 -17.86 -4.47
CA ALA A 255 17.83 -17.78 -5.53
C ALA A 255 19.18 -18.37 -5.08
N LYS A 256 19.62 -18.14 -3.85
CA LYS A 256 20.85 -18.75 -3.30
C LYS A 256 20.75 -20.26 -3.23
N ASP A 257 19.62 -20.79 -2.76
CA ASP A 257 19.40 -22.23 -2.69
C ASP A 257 19.42 -22.85 -4.09
N MET A 258 18.73 -22.24 -5.07
CA MET A 258 18.76 -22.69 -6.46
C MET A 258 20.16 -22.65 -7.09
N ILE A 259 20.97 -21.62 -6.81
CA ILE A 259 22.35 -21.54 -7.29
C ILE A 259 23.16 -22.70 -6.72
N HIS A 260 23.04 -22.97 -5.43
CA HIS A 260 23.76 -24.08 -4.79
C HIS A 260 23.42 -25.43 -5.43
N ASP A 261 22.14 -25.71 -5.63
CA ASP A 261 21.71 -26.97 -6.28
C ASP A 261 22.21 -27.09 -7.72
N LEU A 262 22.13 -26.01 -8.49
CA LEU A 262 22.63 -25.99 -9.86
C LEU A 262 24.17 -26.12 -9.96
N GLU A 263 24.92 -25.59 -9.01
CA GLU A 263 26.36 -25.75 -8.93
C GLU A 263 26.77 -27.22 -8.68
N LEU A 264 26.03 -27.93 -7.81
CA LEU A 264 26.23 -29.37 -7.59
C LEU A 264 25.94 -30.17 -8.86
N GLU A 265 24.82 -29.84 -9.55
CA GLU A 265 24.45 -30.49 -10.80
C GLU A 265 25.48 -30.21 -11.93
N TYR A 266 25.92 -28.97 -12.04
CA TYR A 266 26.97 -28.55 -12.99
C TYR A 266 28.28 -29.32 -12.77
N ASN A 267 28.75 -29.41 -11.52
CA ASN A 267 29.97 -30.12 -11.17
C ASN A 267 29.86 -31.62 -11.50
N ARG A 268 28.73 -32.25 -11.21
CA ARG A 268 28.46 -33.66 -11.55
C ARG A 268 28.44 -33.88 -13.06
N SER A 269 27.75 -33.01 -13.83
CA SER A 269 27.70 -33.05 -15.28
C SER A 269 29.08 -32.84 -15.91
N ARG A 270 29.87 -31.89 -15.39
CA ARG A 270 31.25 -31.65 -15.85
C ARG A 270 32.14 -32.82 -15.61
N GLN A 271 32.11 -33.43 -14.42
CA GLN A 271 32.89 -34.63 -14.12
C GLN A 271 32.53 -35.80 -15.04
N GLY A 272 31.24 -36.02 -15.30
CA GLY A 272 30.78 -37.04 -16.23
C GLY A 272 31.31 -36.82 -17.66
N SER A 273 31.27 -35.58 -18.17
CA SER A 273 31.79 -35.23 -19.48
C SER A 273 33.30 -35.44 -19.56
N ILE A 274 34.08 -35.05 -18.56
CA ILE A 274 35.54 -35.27 -18.50
C ILE A 274 35.86 -36.77 -18.50
N THR A 275 35.15 -37.56 -17.70
CA THR A 275 35.33 -39.01 -17.62
C THR A 275 35.03 -39.65 -18.98
N GLN A 276 33.97 -39.22 -19.66
CA GLN A 276 33.63 -39.72 -20.99
C GLN A 276 34.71 -39.39 -22.02
N GLU A 277 35.19 -38.14 -22.07
CA GLU A 277 36.27 -37.70 -22.96
C GLU A 277 37.55 -38.51 -22.74
N ILE A 278 37.95 -38.72 -21.48
CA ILE A 278 39.13 -39.58 -21.15
C ILE A 278 38.89 -41.00 -21.61
N THR A 279 37.72 -41.57 -21.40
CA THR A 279 37.38 -42.95 -21.82
C THR A 279 37.42 -43.09 -23.35
N GLU A 280 36.91 -42.10 -24.08
CA GLU A 280 36.93 -42.07 -25.55
C GLU A 280 38.40 -42.00 -26.09
N ILE A 281 39.24 -41.15 -25.47
CA ILE A 281 40.67 -41.05 -25.84
C ILE A 281 41.38 -42.36 -25.57
N ILE A 282 41.24 -42.99 -24.42
CA ILE A 282 41.87 -44.26 -24.07
C ILE A 282 41.38 -45.38 -24.99
N GLY A 283 40.03 -45.44 -25.21
CA GLY A 283 39.46 -46.43 -26.12
C GLY A 283 39.93 -46.28 -27.55
N GLY A 284 40.07 -45.05 -28.05
CA GLY A 284 40.64 -44.75 -29.36
C GLY A 284 42.12 -45.17 -29.46
N ALA A 285 42.92 -44.86 -28.44
CA ALA A 285 44.33 -45.26 -28.39
C ALA A 285 44.52 -46.81 -28.39
N ALA A 286 43.71 -47.53 -27.61
CA ALA A 286 43.72 -49.00 -27.56
C ALA A 286 43.27 -49.63 -28.89
N ALA A 287 42.32 -49.02 -29.62
CA ALA A 287 41.90 -49.52 -30.92
C ALA A 287 42.97 -49.33 -32.02
N VAL A 288 43.83 -48.32 -31.95
CA VAL A 288 44.96 -48.10 -32.85
C VAL A 288 46.04 -49.09 -32.56
N GLN A 289 46.40 -49.40 -31.31
CA GLN A 289 47.38 -50.38 -30.92
C GLN A 289 47.02 -51.84 -31.31
N ASN A 290 45.75 -52.16 -31.38
CA ASN A 290 45.34 -53.55 -31.80
C ASN A 290 45.23 -53.73 -33.31
N ASN A 291 45.47 -52.69 -34.12
CA ASN A 291 45.43 -52.71 -35.58
C ASN A 291 46.85 -52.65 -36.22
N GLU A 292 47.90 -52.57 -35.38
CA GLU A 292 49.31 -52.83 -35.79
C GLU A 292 49.73 -54.26 -35.42
#